data_32b812f1bb8e679f4eeb0ef186e6bbb6
#
_entry.id   32b812f1bb8e679f4eeb0ef186e6bbb6
#
_cell.length_a   1.000
_cell.length_b   1.000
_cell.length_c   1.000
_cell.angle_alpha   90.00
_cell.angle_beta   90.00
_cell.angle_gamma   90.00
#
_symmetry.space_group_name_H-M   'P 1'
#
loop_
_entity.id
_entity.type
_entity.pdbx_description
1 polymer ?
#
loop_
_entity_poly.entity_id
_entity_poly.type
_entity_poly.pdbx_seq_one_letter_code
_entity_poly.pdbx_strand_id
1 'polypeptide(L)'
;MCRLFIGADAQMWRTRLKSVRMRGYSTSVRLENFYWRVLEEIAQRDAMNLPQLLAKLHEELLEAHGEVGNFSSFLRVCCGRYLMLQLSGDVPRDLDLPIRGLDAEGILRREAARLTSSSHLASLARSPVGAPPASTP
;
A
#
# COMPACT_ATOMS: atom_id res chain seq x y z
N MET A 1 -1.08 -17.54 20.68
CA MET A 1 -1.31 -16.63 19.54
C MET A 1 -1.48 -15.19 19.97
N CYS A 2 -2.32 -14.90 20.92
CA CYS A 2 -2.61 -13.52 21.35
C CYS A 2 -1.38 -12.73 21.80
N ARG A 3 -0.44 -13.36 22.50
CA ARG A 3 0.76 -12.68 22.99
C ARG A 3 1.66 -12.14 21.85
N LEU A 4 1.69 -12.84 20.73
CA LEU A 4 2.47 -12.38 19.56
C LEU A 4 1.98 -11.03 19.06
N PHE A 5 0.67 -10.82 19.04
CA PHE A 5 0.06 -9.60 18.52
C PHE A 5 -0.08 -8.52 19.62
N ILE A 6 -0.60 -8.90 20.78
CA ILE A 6 -0.84 -7.96 21.89
C ILE A 6 0.48 -7.45 22.50
N GLY A 7 1.53 -8.25 22.47
CA GLY A 7 2.84 -7.91 23.02
C GLY A 7 3.68 -6.95 22.17
N ALA A 8 3.20 -6.57 20.98
CA ALA A 8 3.92 -5.60 20.16
C ALA A 8 3.93 -4.22 20.82
N ASP A 9 4.93 -3.40 20.49
CA ASP A 9 5.02 -2.03 20.99
C ASP A 9 3.78 -1.24 20.57
N ALA A 10 3.08 -0.63 21.53
CA ALA A 10 1.88 0.15 21.30
C ALA A 10 2.09 1.33 20.34
N GLN A 11 3.33 1.82 20.22
CA GLN A 11 3.65 2.88 19.25
C GLN A 11 3.41 2.45 17.81
N MET A 12 3.47 1.14 17.51
CA MET A 12 3.30 0.64 16.14
C MET A 12 1.92 0.98 15.57
N TRP A 13 0.87 0.95 16.38
CA TRP A 13 -0.48 1.26 15.90
C TRP A 13 -1.00 2.65 16.30
N ARG A 14 -0.18 3.47 16.96
CA ARG A 14 -0.52 4.89 17.14
C ARG A 14 -0.48 5.60 15.81
N THR A 15 -1.49 6.44 15.57
CA THR A 15 -1.54 7.24 14.34
C THR A 15 -0.71 8.51 14.50
N ARG A 16 -0.16 8.94 13.38
CA ARG A 16 0.55 10.21 13.26
C ARG A 16 0.11 10.92 12.00
N LEU A 17 -0.14 12.21 12.11
CA LEU A 17 -0.54 13.08 11.00
C LEU A 17 0.72 13.68 10.39
N LYS A 18 0.84 13.58 9.06
CA LYS A 18 1.89 14.28 8.31
C LYS A 18 1.26 15.13 7.23
N SER A 19 1.74 16.38 7.11
CA SER A 19 1.34 17.27 6.04
C SER A 19 2.28 17.07 4.85
N VAL A 20 1.70 16.93 3.67
CA VAL A 20 2.42 16.70 2.43
C VAL A 20 1.97 17.72 1.40
N ARG A 21 2.91 18.32 0.68
CA ARG A 21 2.60 19.16 -0.48
C ARG A 21 2.44 18.31 -1.72
N MET A 22 1.26 18.39 -2.31
CA MET A 22 0.93 17.70 -3.55
C MET A 22 0.30 18.70 -4.51
N ARG A 23 0.95 18.93 -5.66
CA ARG A 23 0.49 19.86 -6.71
C ARG A 23 0.13 21.26 -6.20
N GLY A 24 0.95 21.81 -5.29
CA GLY A 24 0.71 23.14 -4.73
C GLY A 24 -0.29 23.18 -3.57
N TYR A 25 -0.93 22.06 -3.24
CA TYR A 25 -1.83 21.94 -2.10
C TYR A 25 -1.14 21.24 -0.94
N SER A 26 -1.43 21.69 0.28
CA SER A 26 -1.07 20.94 1.48
C SER A 26 -2.18 19.97 1.81
N THR A 27 -1.85 18.69 1.90
CA THR A 27 -2.77 17.64 2.32
C THR A 27 -2.24 16.96 3.57
N SER A 28 -3.10 16.67 4.52
CA SER A 28 -2.74 15.93 5.73
C SER A 28 -3.12 14.47 5.56
N VAL A 29 -2.17 13.58 5.87
CA VAL A 29 -2.37 12.14 5.83
C VAL A 29 -2.13 11.56 7.22
N ARG A 30 -3.09 10.80 7.73
CA ARG A 30 -3.00 10.14 9.03
C ARG A 30 -2.82 8.64 8.84
N LEU A 31 -1.69 8.13 9.31
CA LEU A 31 -1.38 6.70 9.28
C LEU A 31 -0.78 6.26 10.61
N GLU A 32 -0.89 4.99 10.88
CA GLU A 32 -0.22 4.34 11.98
C GLU A 32 1.31 4.37 11.78
N ASN A 33 2.06 4.47 12.87
CA ASN A 33 3.52 4.57 12.82
C ASN A 33 4.16 3.40 12.06
N PHE A 34 3.59 2.20 12.18
CA PHE A 34 4.06 1.02 11.43
C PHE A 34 4.09 1.28 9.92
N TYR A 35 3.01 1.85 9.39
CA TYR A 35 2.93 2.13 7.95
C TYR A 35 3.85 3.28 7.53
N TRP A 36 4.02 4.30 8.37
CA TRP A 36 5.00 5.34 8.08
C TRP A 36 6.41 4.77 7.95
N ARG A 37 6.79 3.83 8.80
CA ARG A 37 8.11 3.17 8.72
C ARG A 37 8.27 2.36 7.45
N VAL A 38 7.25 1.61 7.05
CA VAL A 38 7.28 0.84 5.79
C VAL A 38 7.40 1.77 4.59
N LEU A 39 6.64 2.87 4.57
CA LEU A 39 6.72 3.85 3.48
C LEU A 39 8.09 4.52 3.40
N GLU A 40 8.73 4.81 4.54
CA GLU A 40 10.09 5.33 4.57
C GLU A 40 11.09 4.36 3.94
N GLU A 41 10.97 3.07 4.22
CA GLU A 41 11.80 2.04 3.61
C GLU A 41 11.59 1.98 2.10
N ILE A 42 10.36 1.99 1.64
CA ILE A 42 10.02 2.03 0.21
C ILE A 42 10.66 3.26 -0.46
N ALA A 43 10.52 4.42 0.14
CA ALA A 43 11.09 5.67 -0.38
C ALA A 43 12.61 5.60 -0.49
N GLN A 44 13.28 5.11 0.54
CA GLN A 44 14.74 4.99 0.57
C GLN A 44 15.27 4.07 -0.53
N ARG A 45 14.56 3.02 -0.87
CA ARG A 45 14.96 2.09 -1.95
C ARG A 45 15.04 2.79 -3.30
N ASP A 46 14.22 3.81 -3.53
CA ASP A 46 14.22 4.59 -4.77
C ASP A 46 14.86 5.97 -4.60
N ALA A 47 15.71 6.14 -3.59
CA ALA A 47 16.44 7.36 -3.29
C ALA A 47 15.52 8.58 -3.12
N MET A 48 14.34 8.38 -2.57
CA MET A 48 13.37 9.43 -2.27
C MET A 48 13.23 9.63 -0.76
N ASN A 49 12.79 10.83 -0.36
CA ASN A 49 12.26 11.03 0.98
C ASN A 49 10.76 10.71 1.00
N LEU A 50 10.18 10.63 2.19
CA LEU A 50 8.76 10.28 2.34
C LEU A 50 7.81 11.26 1.64
N PRO A 51 7.96 12.60 1.77
CA PRO A 51 7.11 13.52 1.02
C PRO A 51 7.17 13.33 -0.50
N GLN A 52 8.34 13.05 -1.04
CA GLN A 52 8.51 12.78 -2.48
C GLN A 52 7.78 11.51 -2.90
N LEU A 53 7.87 10.44 -2.11
CA LEU A 53 7.16 9.19 -2.38
C LEU A 53 5.64 9.42 -2.39
N LEU A 54 5.13 10.11 -1.37
CA LEU A 54 3.69 10.37 -1.26
C LEU A 54 3.16 11.21 -2.42
N ALA A 55 3.90 12.25 -2.79
CA ALA A 55 3.53 13.10 -3.92
C ALA A 55 3.52 12.30 -5.22
N LYS A 56 4.51 11.46 -5.44
CA LYS A 56 4.61 10.63 -6.65
C LYS A 56 3.49 9.60 -6.73
N LEU A 57 3.20 8.90 -5.65
CA LEU A 57 2.11 7.92 -5.61
C LEU A 57 0.75 8.59 -5.85
N HIS A 58 0.53 9.75 -5.26
CA HIS A 58 -0.69 10.53 -5.46
C HIS A 58 -0.86 10.93 -6.92
N GLU A 59 0.20 11.44 -7.55
CA GLU A 59 0.19 11.85 -8.95
C GLU A 59 -0.08 10.67 -9.88
N GLU A 60 0.64 9.58 -9.71
CA GLU A 60 0.48 8.37 -10.53
C GLU A 60 -0.91 7.75 -10.37
N LEU A 61 -1.45 7.76 -9.14
CA LEU A 61 -2.80 7.26 -8.88
C LEU A 61 -3.85 8.12 -9.57
N LEU A 62 -3.70 9.44 -9.52
CA LEU A 62 -4.58 10.39 -10.20
C LEU A 62 -4.54 10.20 -11.72
N GLU A 63 -3.36 10.04 -12.31
CA GLU A 63 -3.19 9.79 -13.74
C GLU A 63 -3.82 8.46 -14.18
N ALA A 64 -3.65 7.41 -13.38
CA ALA A 64 -4.13 6.08 -13.73
C ALA A 64 -5.65 5.93 -13.58
N HIS A 65 -6.25 6.58 -12.60
CA HIS A 65 -7.66 6.38 -12.22
C HIS A 65 -8.54 7.63 -12.32
N GLY A 66 -7.97 8.80 -12.59
CA GLY A 66 -8.70 10.08 -12.68
C GLY A 66 -9.09 10.68 -11.34
N GLU A 67 -9.01 9.91 -10.26
CA GLU A 67 -9.26 10.36 -8.88
C GLU A 67 -8.41 9.56 -7.91
N VAL A 68 -8.20 10.11 -6.73
CA VAL A 68 -7.36 9.47 -5.71
C VAL A 68 -8.17 8.68 -4.68
N GLY A 69 -9.38 9.13 -4.37
CA GLY A 69 -10.22 8.48 -3.37
C GLY A 69 -9.59 8.50 -1.97
N ASN A 70 -9.71 7.40 -1.23
CA ASN A 70 -9.15 7.26 0.11
C ASN A 70 -7.65 6.96 0.04
N PHE A 71 -6.84 8.00 0.06
CA PHE A 71 -5.39 7.89 -0.08
C PHE A 71 -4.73 7.15 1.09
N SER A 72 -5.22 7.34 2.32
CA SER A 72 -4.70 6.61 3.49
C SER A 72 -4.91 5.10 3.36
N SER A 73 -6.06 4.67 2.88
CA SER A 73 -6.35 3.26 2.61
C SER A 73 -5.44 2.70 1.52
N PHE A 74 -5.26 3.44 0.44
CA PHE A 74 -4.33 3.08 -0.63
C PHE A 74 -2.90 2.88 -0.10
N LEU A 75 -2.41 3.80 0.73
CA LEU A 75 -1.07 3.71 1.30
C LEU A 75 -0.90 2.49 2.22
N ARG A 76 -1.91 2.15 3.02
CA ARG A 76 -1.88 0.94 3.85
C ARG A 76 -1.78 -0.32 2.99
N VAL A 77 -2.54 -0.37 1.92
CA VAL A 77 -2.49 -1.50 0.98
C VAL A 77 -1.14 -1.58 0.28
N CYS A 78 -0.56 -0.45 -0.11
CA CYS A 78 0.82 -0.42 -0.66
C CYS A 78 1.82 -1.05 0.30
N CYS A 79 1.74 -0.72 1.60
CA CYS A 79 2.61 -1.28 2.62
C CYS A 79 2.42 -2.79 2.77
N GLY A 80 1.17 -3.24 2.84
CA GLY A 80 0.85 -4.68 2.93
C GLY A 80 1.33 -5.44 1.72
N ARG A 81 1.10 -4.92 0.51
CA ARG A 81 1.57 -5.54 -0.72
C ARG A 81 3.09 -5.61 -0.79
N TYR A 82 3.76 -4.53 -0.40
CA TYR A 82 5.23 -4.50 -0.35
C TYR A 82 5.78 -5.64 0.51
N LEU A 83 5.25 -5.84 1.71
CA LEU A 83 5.68 -6.90 2.60
C LEU A 83 5.35 -8.30 2.04
N MET A 84 4.16 -8.47 1.46
CA MET A 84 3.76 -9.74 0.84
C MET A 84 4.60 -10.08 -0.39
N LEU A 85 4.95 -9.09 -1.20
CA LEU A 85 5.77 -9.29 -2.40
C LEU A 85 7.22 -9.64 -2.02
N GLN A 86 7.71 -9.18 -0.87
CA GLN A 86 8.98 -9.65 -0.33
C GLN A 86 8.90 -11.13 0.09
N LEU A 87 7.80 -11.55 0.71
CA LEU A 87 7.58 -12.94 1.09
C LEU A 87 7.51 -13.86 -0.12
N SER A 88 6.88 -13.43 -1.20
CA SER A 88 6.79 -14.20 -2.45
C SER A 88 8.10 -14.22 -3.25
N GLY A 89 9.06 -13.35 -2.91
CA GLY A 89 10.31 -13.20 -3.62
C GLY A 89 10.26 -12.29 -4.84
N ASP A 90 9.09 -11.72 -5.17
CA ASP A 90 8.95 -10.80 -6.31
C ASP A 90 9.64 -9.46 -6.07
N VAL A 91 9.62 -8.98 -4.84
CA VAL A 91 10.40 -7.83 -4.41
C VAL A 91 11.58 -8.34 -3.58
N PRO A 92 12.82 -8.12 -4.04
CA PRO A 92 14.00 -8.57 -3.29
C PRO A 92 14.06 -7.96 -1.90
N ARG A 93 14.56 -8.74 -0.94
CA ARG A 93 14.79 -8.26 0.45
C ARG A 93 16.01 -7.36 0.56
N ASP A 94 16.87 -7.37 -0.43
CA ASP A 94 18.04 -6.49 -0.51
C ASP A 94 17.57 -5.05 -0.71
N LEU A 95 17.72 -4.23 0.32
CA LEU A 95 17.25 -2.85 0.33
C LEU A 95 18.07 -1.92 -0.58
N ASP A 96 19.23 -2.36 -1.05
CA ASP A 96 20.05 -1.61 -2.00
C ASP A 96 19.50 -1.72 -3.44
N LEU A 97 18.61 -2.67 -3.70
CA LEU A 97 17.98 -2.81 -5.01
C LEU A 97 16.75 -1.91 -5.12
N PRO A 98 16.72 -0.99 -6.10
CA PRO A 98 15.59 -0.08 -6.26
C PRO A 98 14.32 -0.80 -6.72
N ILE A 99 13.17 -0.31 -6.29
CA ILE A 99 11.86 -0.85 -6.68
C ILE A 99 11.54 -0.46 -8.12
N ARG A 100 11.91 0.75 -8.54
CA ARG A 100 11.64 1.26 -9.90
C ARG A 100 12.27 0.42 -11.01
N GLY A 101 13.29 -0.36 -10.71
CA GLY A 101 13.96 -1.23 -11.69
C GLY A 101 13.33 -2.61 -11.84
N LEU A 102 12.29 -2.93 -11.07
CA LEU A 102 11.63 -4.23 -11.09
C LEU A 102 10.66 -4.36 -12.27
N ASP A 103 10.43 -5.59 -12.72
CA ASP A 103 9.44 -5.91 -13.74
C ASP A 103 8.02 -5.85 -13.15
N ALA A 104 7.45 -4.65 -13.12
CA ALA A 104 6.14 -4.40 -12.53
C ALA A 104 5.04 -5.24 -13.17
N GLU A 105 5.01 -5.35 -14.48
CA GLU A 105 3.98 -6.12 -15.20
C GLU A 105 4.04 -7.61 -14.85
N GLY A 106 5.24 -8.19 -14.83
CA GLY A 106 5.44 -9.58 -14.44
C GLY A 106 5.04 -9.83 -13.01
N ILE A 107 5.40 -8.93 -12.09
CA ILE A 107 5.04 -9.02 -10.68
C ILE A 107 3.52 -8.96 -10.49
N LEU A 108 2.87 -8.01 -11.16
CA LEU A 108 1.41 -7.85 -11.09
C LEU A 108 0.68 -9.10 -11.61
N ARG A 109 1.14 -9.70 -12.69
CA ARG A 109 0.56 -10.95 -13.22
C ARG A 109 0.70 -12.10 -12.22
N ARG A 110 1.87 -12.27 -11.61
CA ARG A 110 2.10 -13.34 -10.61
C ARG A 110 1.26 -13.11 -9.35
N GLU A 111 1.16 -11.88 -8.89
CA GLU A 111 0.32 -11.52 -7.74
C GLU A 111 -1.15 -11.83 -8.04
N ALA A 112 -1.66 -11.43 -9.19
CA ALA A 112 -3.05 -11.71 -9.60
C ALA A 112 -3.32 -13.23 -9.66
N ALA A 113 -2.38 -14.00 -10.19
CA ALA A 113 -2.49 -15.46 -10.23
C ALA A 113 -2.56 -16.09 -8.83
N ARG A 114 -1.76 -15.58 -7.87
CA ARG A 114 -1.81 -16.04 -6.48
C ARG A 114 -3.13 -15.70 -5.80
N LEU A 115 -3.67 -14.50 -6.04
CA LEU A 115 -4.95 -14.08 -5.51
C LEU A 115 -6.11 -14.94 -6.02
N THR A 116 -6.08 -15.32 -7.30
CA THR A 116 -7.12 -16.17 -7.90
C THR A 116 -7.02 -17.64 -7.49
N SER A 117 -5.83 -18.12 -7.12
CA SER A 117 -5.63 -19.50 -6.66
C SER A 117 -5.96 -19.71 -5.18
N SER A 118 -5.97 -18.65 -4.38
CA SER A 118 -6.36 -18.69 -2.97
C SER A 118 -7.87 -18.56 -2.86
N SER A 119 -8.56 -19.59 -2.39
CA SER A 119 -10.04 -19.63 -2.33
C SER A 119 -10.66 -18.44 -1.59
N HIS A 120 -10.08 -18.04 -0.47
CA HIS A 120 -10.57 -16.91 0.33
C HIS A 120 -10.31 -15.56 -0.35
N LEU A 121 -9.09 -15.34 -0.79
CA LEU A 121 -8.70 -14.11 -1.46
C LEU A 121 -9.33 -13.99 -2.85
N ALA A 122 -9.54 -15.12 -3.54
CA ALA A 122 -10.24 -15.14 -4.81
C ALA A 122 -11.71 -14.71 -4.67
N SER A 123 -12.35 -15.07 -3.56
CA SER A 123 -13.71 -14.63 -3.25
C SER A 123 -13.77 -13.10 -3.08
N LEU A 124 -12.81 -12.51 -2.37
CA LEU A 124 -12.72 -11.05 -2.19
C LEU A 124 -12.44 -10.34 -3.50
N ALA A 125 -11.57 -10.88 -4.35
CA ALA A 125 -11.22 -10.29 -5.65
C ALA A 125 -12.39 -10.30 -6.65
N ARG A 126 -13.33 -11.24 -6.51
CA ARG A 126 -14.49 -11.38 -7.38
C ARG A 126 -15.72 -10.59 -6.92
N SER A 127 -15.70 -10.04 -5.72
CA SER A 127 -16.80 -9.20 -5.24
C SER A 127 -16.77 -7.87 -5.96
N PRO A 128 -17.83 -7.48 -6.69
CA PRO A 128 -17.87 -6.18 -7.33
C PRO A 128 -17.87 -5.11 -6.24
N VAL A 129 -16.86 -4.25 -6.27
CA VAL A 129 -16.83 -3.06 -5.43
C VAL A 129 -17.96 -2.15 -5.91
N GLY A 130 -19.01 -2.00 -5.10
CA GLY A 130 -20.07 -1.03 -5.34
C GLY A 130 -21.37 -1.57 -5.93
N ALA A 131 -21.67 -2.86 -5.75
CA ALA A 131 -23.07 -3.29 -5.95
C ALA A 131 -23.94 -2.59 -4.89
N PRO A 132 -24.94 -1.77 -5.29
CA PRO A 132 -25.86 -1.18 -4.32
C PRO A 132 -26.59 -2.31 -3.57
N PRO A 133 -26.88 -2.13 -2.28
CA PRO A 133 -27.68 -3.12 -1.57
C PRO A 133 -28.99 -3.29 -2.34
N ALA A 134 -29.36 -4.54 -2.57
CA ALA A 134 -30.65 -4.84 -3.19
C ALA A 134 -31.73 -4.13 -2.37
N SER A 135 -32.44 -3.21 -3.02
CA SER A 135 -33.60 -2.58 -2.39
C SER A 135 -34.60 -3.69 -2.14
N THR A 136 -34.82 -3.98 -0.89
CA THR A 136 -35.95 -4.82 -0.47
C THR A 136 -37.24 -4.05 -0.80
N PRO A 137 -38.18 -4.66 -1.52
CA PRO A 137 -39.47 -4.02 -1.77
C PRO A 137 -40.27 -3.82 -0.49
#